data_a1b09d210922e0839226b9b8ed47c50c
#
_entry.id   a1b09d210922e0839226b9b8ed47c50c
#
_cell.length_a   1.000
_cell.length_b   1.000
_cell.length_c   1.000
_cell.angle_alpha   90.00
_cell.angle_beta   90.00
_cell.angle_gamma   90.00
#
_symmetry.space_group_name_H-M   'P 1'
#
loop_
_entity.id
_entity.type
_entity.pdbx_description
1 polymer ?
#
loop_
_entity_poly.entity_id
_entity_poly.type
_entity_poly.pdbx_seq_one_letter_code
_entity_poly.pdbx_strand_id
1 'polypeptide(L)'
;MIFFIFVPVNLKLNKMYIRVILYLLPFLILSGNISGQTISAETEKMLASLDSLLAKNETFVIAKEKRIEDLRKMEQKVATEEEQYWMNKLFYEEYMVYDSDSAFSYIHKNLEIAQQLNNPQWVAQWKIEQSFILTATGFLKEGLDALNEINPENLSPYYRTDYYGQMMYLYSHYGQYSGENTAQSTFYYAKEQTYRDSIFASIPDNHPYGLWYKGWQYNKTPQAAEVKEQLKEELASASFDSRKDAMNAYILAIMYRDEGNEDDYFRFLILSAMADIRSANHDIASLEELGKTLYERGYIDQAYSYLNYCLGCAQLYKNRIRMVGISSALDAIHKTYEQRNKKQEADLRRYLFIVSTLSLVLLAALFFIGLQIKRLKESRRKLNDANQTLNKHVSELEKAHTQLAEVNSQLQSLNEQLLDTNSKLTESNYVKEEYIGYVFNICSSYISKLDEYRKNINRKIRTGMIDEVKKMTDSSTLAANELKEFYSNFDAIFLHIYPDFVSDFNALLQPDKQIMPKEGELLNTELRIYALVRLGISDSVKIAEFLHCSPQTVYNNRLKTRSKAVVPKEHFADIVKSLGKIER
;
A
#
# COMPACT_ATOMS: atom_id res chain seq x y z
N MET A 1 3.65 73.85 -21.65
CA MET A 1 3.55 73.86 -20.16
C MET A 1 2.29 73.09 -19.80
N ILE A 2 2.40 71.76 -19.65
CA ILE A 2 1.28 70.83 -19.44
C ILE A 2 1.31 70.46 -17.95
N PHE A 3 0.26 70.83 -17.24
CA PHE A 3 0.06 70.47 -15.81
C PHE A 3 -0.46 69.02 -15.76
N PHE A 4 0.32 68.11 -15.16
CA PHE A 4 -0.14 66.82 -14.73
C PHE A 4 -0.92 66.99 -13.40
N ILE A 5 -2.20 66.69 -13.40
CA ILE A 5 -3.00 66.55 -12.21
C ILE A 5 -2.87 65.11 -11.72
N PHE A 6 -2.06 64.89 -10.72
CA PHE A 6 -2.02 63.64 -9.98
C PHE A 6 -3.25 63.53 -9.07
N VAL A 7 -4.16 62.62 -9.35
CA VAL A 7 -5.19 62.21 -8.40
C VAL A 7 -4.60 61.12 -7.48
N PRO A 8 -4.55 61.32 -6.19
CA PRO A 8 -4.05 60.30 -5.29
C PRO A 8 -5.09 59.19 -5.17
N VAL A 9 -4.83 58.03 -5.81
CA VAL A 9 -5.56 56.78 -5.59
C VAL A 9 -5.26 56.30 -4.16
N ASN A 10 -6.28 56.21 -3.36
CA ASN A 10 -6.31 55.95 -1.95
C ASN A 10 -5.58 54.64 -1.60
N LEU A 11 -4.36 54.73 -1.06
CA LEU A 11 -3.50 53.62 -0.58
C LEU A 11 -4.07 52.85 0.63
N LYS A 12 -5.26 53.21 1.11
CA LYS A 12 -5.90 52.51 2.24
C LYS A 12 -6.52 51.14 1.87
N LEU A 13 -6.87 50.92 0.62
CA LEU A 13 -7.40 49.59 0.19
C LEU A 13 -6.32 48.52 0.13
N ASN A 14 -5.07 48.85 -0.20
CA ASN A 14 -3.99 47.88 -0.36
C ASN A 14 -3.52 47.23 0.96
N LYS A 15 -3.65 47.94 2.10
CA LYS A 15 -3.28 47.37 3.42
C LYS A 15 -4.31 46.37 3.98
N MET A 16 -5.56 46.49 3.57
CA MET A 16 -6.61 45.55 4.00
C MET A 16 -6.50 44.21 3.26
N TYR A 17 -6.22 44.24 1.97
CA TYR A 17 -6.01 43.03 1.16
C TYR A 17 -4.75 42.25 1.57
N ILE A 18 -3.64 42.95 1.87
CA ILE A 18 -2.40 42.34 2.36
C ILE A 18 -2.61 41.70 3.75
N ARG A 19 -3.39 42.34 4.62
CA ARG A 19 -3.74 41.75 5.94
C ARG A 19 -4.63 40.52 5.82
N VAL A 20 -5.61 40.50 4.94
CA VAL A 20 -6.47 39.33 4.72
C VAL A 20 -5.67 38.14 4.12
N ILE A 21 -4.73 38.38 3.22
CA ILE A 21 -3.86 37.34 2.65
C ILE A 21 -2.86 36.83 3.73
N LEU A 22 -2.34 37.70 4.60
CA LEU A 22 -1.43 37.32 5.69
C LEU A 22 -2.13 36.55 6.84
N TYR A 23 -3.44 36.70 7.01
CA TYR A 23 -4.21 35.89 7.96
C TYR A 23 -4.67 34.53 7.40
N LEU A 24 -4.64 34.33 6.09
CA LEU A 24 -4.99 33.05 5.44
C LEU A 24 -3.77 32.13 5.22
N LEU A 25 -2.54 32.65 5.30
CA LEU A 25 -1.32 31.86 5.12
C LEU A 25 -0.96 30.87 6.26
N PRO A 26 -1.26 31.12 7.56
CA PRO A 26 -0.91 30.15 8.61
C PRO A 26 -1.83 28.93 8.68
N PHE A 27 -2.96 28.90 7.96
CA PHE A 27 -3.86 27.74 7.98
C PHE A 27 -3.47 26.61 7.02
N LEU A 28 -2.41 26.79 6.23
CA LEU A 28 -1.95 25.81 5.25
C LEU A 28 -0.78 24.93 5.71
N ILE A 29 -0.26 25.12 6.94
CA ILE A 29 0.88 24.35 7.45
C ILE A 29 0.56 23.78 8.83
N LEU A 30 -0.38 22.83 8.87
CA LEU A 30 -0.51 21.91 10.01
C LEU A 30 -0.96 20.54 9.49
N SER A 31 -0.16 19.97 8.59
CA SER A 31 -0.10 18.52 8.44
C SER A 31 0.76 18.03 9.61
N GLY A 32 0.10 17.67 10.71
CA GLY A 32 0.75 16.98 11.80
C GLY A 32 1.34 15.67 11.26
N ASN A 33 2.66 15.63 11.16
CA ASN A 33 3.39 14.37 11.02
C ASN A 33 3.03 13.54 12.25
N ILE A 34 2.28 12.47 12.04
CA ILE A 34 2.28 11.34 12.95
C ILE A 34 3.68 10.75 12.75
N SER A 35 4.59 11.06 13.67
CA SER A 35 5.91 10.45 13.76
C SER A 35 5.72 9.00 14.18
N GLY A 36 5.35 8.12 13.24
CA GLY A 36 5.61 6.70 13.36
C GLY A 36 7.13 6.53 13.33
N GLN A 37 7.69 5.69 14.21
CA GLN A 37 9.08 5.28 14.08
C GLN A 37 9.25 4.65 12.69
N THR A 38 10.02 5.31 11.84
CA THR A 38 10.27 4.83 10.48
C THR A 38 11.18 3.60 10.56
N ILE A 39 10.76 2.52 9.91
CA ILE A 39 11.61 1.33 9.72
C ILE A 39 12.82 1.68 8.83
N SER A 40 13.90 0.92 8.94
CA SER A 40 15.11 1.16 8.15
C SER A 40 14.88 0.90 6.65
N ALA A 41 15.68 1.55 5.80
CA ALA A 41 15.61 1.35 4.36
C ALA A 41 15.92 -0.10 3.94
N GLU A 42 16.73 -0.83 4.72
CA GLU A 42 16.99 -2.25 4.51
C GLU A 42 15.74 -3.08 4.81
N THR A 43 15.06 -2.81 5.91
CA THR A 43 13.78 -3.43 6.25
C THR A 43 12.72 -3.17 5.19
N GLU A 44 12.60 -1.94 4.68
CA GLU A 44 11.66 -1.62 3.57
C GLU A 44 11.96 -2.44 2.31
N LYS A 45 13.22 -2.61 1.97
CA LYS A 45 13.63 -3.46 0.84
C LYS A 45 13.28 -4.92 1.06
N MET A 46 13.44 -5.43 2.27
CA MET A 46 13.08 -6.79 2.62
C MET A 46 11.57 -7.00 2.59
N LEU A 47 10.78 -6.03 3.09
CA LEU A 47 9.32 -6.05 2.98
C LEU A 47 8.86 -6.07 1.52
N ALA A 48 9.46 -5.27 0.65
CA ALA A 48 9.16 -5.31 -0.79
C ALA A 48 9.48 -6.67 -1.43
N SER A 49 10.53 -7.35 -0.95
CA SER A 49 10.86 -8.70 -1.37
C SER A 49 9.83 -9.73 -0.87
N LEU A 50 9.35 -9.57 0.37
CA LEU A 50 8.28 -10.37 0.94
C LEU A 50 6.97 -10.18 0.17
N ASP A 51 6.60 -8.93 -0.15
CA ASP A 51 5.41 -8.61 -0.96
C ASP A 51 5.47 -9.29 -2.33
N SER A 52 6.65 -9.28 -2.96
CA SER A 52 6.88 -9.98 -4.23
C SER A 52 6.76 -11.50 -4.10
N LEU A 53 7.17 -12.05 -2.94
CA LEU A 53 7.04 -13.48 -2.65
C LEU A 53 5.58 -13.87 -2.40
N LEU A 54 4.86 -13.07 -1.62
CA LEU A 54 3.43 -13.27 -1.36
C LEU A 54 2.61 -13.24 -2.65
N ALA A 55 2.94 -12.35 -3.57
CA ALA A 55 2.29 -12.30 -4.88
C ALA A 55 2.51 -13.57 -5.74
N LYS A 56 3.52 -14.37 -5.39
CA LYS A 56 3.88 -15.64 -6.06
C LYS A 56 3.56 -16.87 -5.20
N ASN A 57 2.83 -16.73 -4.10
CA ASN A 57 2.57 -17.82 -3.15
C ASN A 57 1.98 -19.07 -3.83
N GLU A 58 1.12 -18.89 -4.84
CA GLU A 58 0.49 -19.98 -5.58
C GLU A 58 1.52 -20.91 -6.23
N THR A 59 2.68 -20.41 -6.64
CA THR A 59 3.75 -21.26 -7.22
C THR A 59 4.32 -22.23 -6.19
N PHE A 60 4.39 -21.85 -4.92
CA PHE A 60 4.86 -22.72 -3.84
C PHE A 60 3.80 -23.74 -3.46
N VAL A 61 2.52 -23.34 -3.46
CA VAL A 61 1.40 -24.26 -3.27
C VAL A 61 1.40 -25.33 -4.37
N ILE A 62 1.53 -24.94 -5.65
CA ILE A 62 1.61 -25.87 -6.77
C ILE A 62 2.81 -26.83 -6.61
N ALA A 63 3.97 -26.33 -6.19
CA ALA A 63 5.13 -27.16 -5.94
C ALA A 63 4.90 -28.16 -4.79
N LYS A 64 4.21 -27.73 -3.73
CA LYS A 64 3.79 -28.58 -2.60
C LYS A 64 2.86 -29.69 -3.06
N GLU A 65 1.81 -29.34 -3.79
CA GLU A 65 0.85 -30.32 -4.32
C GLU A 65 1.51 -31.33 -5.25
N LYS A 66 2.47 -30.90 -6.05
CA LYS A 66 3.26 -31.78 -6.89
C LYS A 66 4.07 -32.78 -6.07
N ARG A 67 4.73 -32.35 -4.99
CA ARG A 67 5.45 -33.28 -4.09
C ARG A 67 4.50 -34.31 -3.49
N ILE A 68 3.33 -33.88 -3.05
CA ILE A 68 2.29 -34.77 -2.51
C ILE A 68 1.83 -35.77 -3.58
N GLU A 69 1.64 -35.32 -4.82
CA GLU A 69 1.28 -36.21 -5.94
C GLU A 69 2.40 -37.24 -6.23
N ASP A 70 3.64 -36.81 -6.17
CA ASP A 70 4.77 -37.72 -6.37
C ASP A 70 4.87 -38.75 -5.23
N LEU A 71 4.58 -38.38 -3.99
CA LEU A 71 4.45 -39.33 -2.87
C LEU A 71 3.32 -40.34 -3.12
N ARG A 72 2.15 -39.93 -3.67
CA ARG A 72 1.05 -40.85 -4.03
C ARG A 72 1.47 -41.88 -5.08
N LYS A 73 2.33 -41.50 -6.03
CA LYS A 73 2.89 -42.45 -7.01
C LYS A 73 3.88 -43.43 -6.35
N MET A 74 4.63 -42.99 -5.35
CA MET A 74 5.53 -43.83 -4.58
C MET A 74 4.76 -44.80 -3.68
N GLU A 75 3.68 -44.35 -3.04
CA GLU A 75 2.80 -45.16 -2.19
C GLU A 75 2.27 -46.42 -2.90
N GLN A 76 1.99 -46.34 -4.20
CA GLN A 76 1.52 -47.48 -4.99
C GLN A 76 2.53 -48.66 -5.06
N LYS A 77 3.80 -48.43 -4.68
CA LYS A 77 4.86 -49.42 -4.70
C LYS A 77 5.18 -50.02 -3.33
N VAL A 78 4.52 -49.53 -2.30
CA VAL A 78 4.68 -49.98 -0.91
C VAL A 78 4.14 -51.40 -0.77
N ALA A 79 4.93 -52.27 -0.16
CA ALA A 79 4.60 -53.68 -0.05
C ALA A 79 4.46 -54.18 1.40
N THR A 80 5.02 -53.48 2.37
CA THR A 80 5.00 -53.86 3.80
C THR A 80 4.37 -52.79 4.69
N GLU A 81 3.89 -53.19 5.86
CA GLU A 81 3.36 -52.25 6.86
C GLU A 81 4.42 -51.26 7.33
N GLU A 82 5.67 -51.67 7.44
CA GLU A 82 6.75 -50.78 7.86
C GLU A 82 7.04 -49.74 6.74
N GLU A 83 7.06 -50.13 5.48
CA GLU A 83 7.17 -49.19 4.36
C GLU A 83 5.97 -48.25 4.31
N GLN A 84 4.76 -48.74 4.59
CA GLN A 84 3.55 -47.92 4.66
C GLN A 84 3.63 -46.92 5.82
N TYR A 85 4.18 -47.32 6.99
CA TYR A 85 4.43 -46.43 8.10
C TYR A 85 5.33 -45.26 7.70
N TRP A 86 6.44 -45.55 7.03
CA TRP A 86 7.35 -44.48 6.60
C TRP A 86 6.75 -43.64 5.48
N MET A 87 5.99 -44.22 4.58
CA MET A 87 5.27 -43.48 3.55
C MET A 87 4.23 -42.55 4.14
N ASN A 88 3.41 -43.02 5.06
CA ASN A 88 2.43 -42.19 5.79
C ASN A 88 3.12 -41.06 6.56
N LYS A 89 4.31 -41.30 7.11
CA LYS A 89 5.11 -40.28 7.78
C LYS A 89 5.52 -39.18 6.80
N LEU A 90 5.96 -39.51 5.58
CA LEU A 90 6.28 -38.53 4.55
C LEU A 90 5.05 -37.69 4.17
N PHE A 91 3.89 -38.32 4.02
CA PHE A 91 2.65 -37.59 3.80
C PHE A 91 2.30 -36.68 4.96
N TYR A 92 2.43 -37.16 6.20
CA TYR A 92 2.21 -36.33 7.37
C TYR A 92 3.14 -35.11 7.38
N GLU A 93 4.42 -35.27 7.10
CA GLU A 93 5.41 -34.19 7.03
C GLU A 93 5.04 -33.12 5.98
N GLU A 94 4.44 -33.52 4.86
CA GLU A 94 3.92 -32.58 3.87
C GLU A 94 2.63 -31.89 4.34
N TYR A 95 1.74 -32.60 5.06
CA TYR A 95 0.44 -32.07 5.46
C TYR A 95 0.43 -31.35 6.82
N MET A 96 1.35 -31.63 7.72
CA MET A 96 1.29 -31.23 9.13
C MET A 96 1.10 -29.72 9.37
N VAL A 97 1.53 -28.88 8.46
CA VAL A 97 1.35 -27.42 8.50
C VAL A 97 0.62 -26.86 7.29
N TYR A 98 0.14 -27.76 6.41
CA TYR A 98 -0.53 -27.39 5.15
C TYR A 98 -2.03 -27.69 5.18
N ASP A 99 -2.41 -28.93 5.57
CA ASP A 99 -3.81 -29.35 5.68
C ASP A 99 -4.00 -30.26 6.90
N SER A 100 -4.67 -29.72 7.91
CA SER A 100 -4.83 -30.40 9.20
C SER A 100 -5.65 -31.69 9.14
N ASP A 101 -6.65 -31.79 8.25
CA ASP A 101 -7.49 -32.98 8.14
C ASP A 101 -6.70 -34.14 7.51
N SER A 102 -5.95 -33.84 6.44
CA SER A 102 -5.07 -34.84 5.82
C SER A 102 -3.97 -35.28 6.81
N ALA A 103 -3.34 -34.34 7.51
CA ALA A 103 -2.36 -34.65 8.54
C ALA A 103 -2.95 -35.60 9.60
N PHE A 104 -4.14 -35.27 10.11
CA PHE A 104 -4.84 -36.07 11.12
C PHE A 104 -5.19 -37.47 10.61
N SER A 105 -5.56 -37.61 9.33
CA SER A 105 -5.80 -38.91 8.70
C SER A 105 -4.54 -39.79 8.70
N TYR A 106 -3.38 -39.22 8.34
CA TYR A 106 -2.12 -39.97 8.32
C TYR A 106 -1.62 -40.29 9.73
N ILE A 107 -1.90 -39.48 10.73
CA ILE A 107 -1.66 -39.79 12.14
C ILE A 107 -2.42 -41.06 12.54
N HIS A 108 -3.72 -41.13 12.23
CA HIS A 108 -4.52 -42.31 12.56
C HIS A 108 -4.00 -43.58 11.89
N LYS A 109 -3.71 -43.51 10.58
CA LYS A 109 -3.13 -44.65 9.85
C LYS A 109 -1.84 -45.14 10.50
N ASN A 110 -0.95 -44.23 10.88
CA ASN A 110 0.32 -44.61 11.49
C ASN A 110 0.17 -45.05 12.95
N LEU A 111 -0.79 -44.51 13.65
CA LEU A 111 -1.10 -44.97 15.01
C LEU A 111 -1.59 -46.44 15.01
N GLU A 112 -2.46 -46.80 14.05
CA GLU A 112 -2.92 -48.17 13.83
C GLU A 112 -1.73 -49.13 13.52
N ILE A 113 -0.86 -48.74 12.57
CA ILE A 113 0.33 -49.52 12.25
C ILE A 113 1.28 -49.67 13.45
N ALA A 114 1.53 -48.58 14.19
CA ALA A 114 2.39 -48.59 15.34
C ALA A 114 1.85 -49.51 16.46
N GLN A 115 0.53 -49.58 16.62
CA GLN A 115 -0.14 -50.51 17.55
C GLN A 115 -0.03 -51.94 17.08
N GLN A 116 -0.26 -52.23 15.77
CA GLN A 116 -0.12 -53.55 15.18
C GLN A 116 1.31 -54.11 15.31
N LEU A 117 2.29 -53.24 15.09
CA LEU A 117 3.71 -53.58 15.24
C LEU A 117 4.19 -53.62 16.70
N ASN A 118 3.28 -53.33 17.65
CA ASN A 118 3.59 -53.30 19.09
C ASN A 118 4.80 -52.41 19.42
N ASN A 119 4.93 -51.26 18.78
CA ASN A 119 6.02 -50.33 19.02
C ASN A 119 5.55 -49.13 19.89
N PRO A 120 5.78 -49.15 21.18
CA PRO A 120 5.28 -48.13 22.11
C PRO A 120 5.90 -46.75 21.85
N GLN A 121 7.13 -46.68 21.31
CA GLN A 121 7.78 -45.41 20.98
C GLN A 121 7.06 -44.73 19.78
N TRP A 122 6.70 -45.50 18.78
CA TRP A 122 5.95 -45.01 17.62
C TRP A 122 4.52 -44.64 18.02
N VAL A 123 3.86 -45.42 18.86
CA VAL A 123 2.54 -45.06 19.37
C VAL A 123 2.60 -43.71 20.12
N ALA A 124 3.59 -43.51 20.96
CA ALA A 124 3.77 -42.24 21.67
C ALA A 124 4.07 -41.10 20.71
N GLN A 125 4.93 -41.31 19.70
CA GLN A 125 5.21 -40.31 18.67
C GLN A 125 3.91 -39.83 18.01
N TRP A 126 3.07 -40.75 17.53
CA TRP A 126 1.86 -40.34 16.81
C TRP A 126 0.79 -39.75 17.73
N LYS A 127 0.78 -40.05 18.99
CA LYS A 127 -0.05 -39.34 20.00
C LYS A 127 0.47 -37.92 20.23
N ILE A 128 1.78 -37.71 20.26
CA ILE A 128 2.38 -36.36 20.31
C ILE A 128 1.98 -35.54 19.08
N GLU A 129 2.11 -36.12 17.88
CA GLU A 129 1.71 -35.47 16.62
C GLU A 129 0.19 -35.23 16.57
N GLN A 130 -0.61 -36.16 17.07
CA GLN A 130 -2.07 -35.98 17.22
C GLN A 130 -2.37 -34.78 18.11
N SER A 131 -1.72 -34.67 19.24
CA SER A 131 -1.85 -33.52 20.15
C SER A 131 -1.43 -32.22 19.44
N PHE A 132 -0.39 -32.26 18.61
CA PHE A 132 0.05 -31.08 17.86
C PHE A 132 -1.06 -30.56 16.95
N ILE A 133 -1.65 -31.41 16.12
CA ILE A 133 -2.73 -31.02 15.18
C ILE A 133 -3.97 -30.56 15.97
N LEU A 134 -4.36 -31.29 17.03
CA LEU A 134 -5.50 -30.91 17.88
C LEU A 134 -5.28 -29.55 18.54
N THR A 135 -4.08 -29.29 19.06
CA THR A 135 -3.72 -28.01 19.66
C THR A 135 -3.79 -26.88 18.64
N ALA A 136 -3.15 -27.06 17.48
CA ALA A 136 -3.13 -26.07 16.41
C ALA A 136 -4.53 -25.74 15.85
N THR A 137 -5.44 -26.74 15.84
CA THR A 137 -6.82 -26.55 15.39
C THR A 137 -7.78 -26.11 16.51
N GLY A 138 -7.28 -25.95 17.74
CA GLY A 138 -8.04 -25.40 18.89
C GLY A 138 -8.79 -26.44 19.72
N PHE A 139 -8.54 -27.74 19.51
CA PHE A 139 -9.05 -28.83 20.34
C PHE A 139 -8.10 -29.14 21.50
N LEU A 140 -7.92 -28.11 22.37
CA LEU A 140 -6.87 -28.13 23.41
C LEU A 140 -7.06 -29.26 24.44
N LYS A 141 -8.31 -29.54 24.80
CA LYS A 141 -8.64 -30.59 25.75
C LYS A 141 -8.30 -31.99 25.21
N GLU A 142 -8.71 -32.24 23.97
CA GLU A 142 -8.44 -33.49 23.27
C GLU A 142 -6.94 -33.66 23.02
N GLY A 143 -6.22 -32.55 22.72
CA GLY A 143 -4.76 -32.54 22.62
C GLY A 143 -4.08 -32.93 23.93
N LEU A 144 -4.58 -32.41 25.06
CA LEU A 144 -4.08 -32.78 26.40
C LEU A 144 -4.38 -34.23 26.72
N ASP A 145 -5.59 -34.72 26.39
CA ASP A 145 -5.96 -36.11 26.68
C ASP A 145 -5.07 -37.08 25.91
N ALA A 146 -4.73 -36.80 24.65
CA ALA A 146 -3.79 -37.64 23.88
C ALA A 146 -2.40 -37.71 24.53
N LEU A 147 -1.91 -36.62 25.13
CA LEU A 147 -0.64 -36.60 25.82
C LEU A 147 -0.70 -37.31 27.20
N ASN A 148 -1.81 -37.22 27.92
CA ASN A 148 -2.00 -37.87 29.20
C ASN A 148 -1.99 -39.42 29.11
N GLU A 149 -2.19 -39.98 27.92
CA GLU A 149 -2.06 -41.41 27.68
C GLU A 149 -0.61 -41.87 27.56
N ILE A 150 0.36 -40.96 27.56
CA ILE A 150 1.78 -41.24 27.41
C ILE A 150 2.46 -41.15 28.78
N ASN A 151 3.24 -42.18 29.13
CA ASN A 151 4.17 -42.07 30.26
C ASN A 151 5.55 -41.62 29.74
N PRO A 152 5.98 -40.39 30.03
CA PRO A 152 7.22 -39.84 29.49
C PRO A 152 8.49 -40.58 30.00
N GLU A 153 8.43 -41.22 31.15
CA GLU A 153 9.56 -41.97 31.69
C GLU A 153 9.92 -43.19 30.83
N ASN A 154 8.96 -43.70 30.06
CA ASN A 154 9.16 -44.85 29.18
C ASN A 154 9.67 -44.44 27.77
N LEU A 155 9.82 -43.15 27.54
CA LEU A 155 10.26 -42.63 26.25
C LEU A 155 11.79 -42.55 26.17
N SER A 156 12.31 -42.79 24.94
CA SER A 156 13.69 -42.45 24.64
C SER A 156 13.92 -40.93 24.82
N PRO A 157 15.13 -40.46 25.06
CA PRO A 157 15.40 -39.04 25.24
C PRO A 157 14.87 -38.19 24.10
N TYR A 158 14.90 -38.69 22.86
CA TYR A 158 14.38 -38.00 21.65
C TYR A 158 12.86 -37.76 21.76
N TYR A 159 12.09 -38.82 21.92
CA TYR A 159 10.62 -38.71 22.02
C TYR A 159 10.15 -38.05 23.31
N ARG A 160 10.95 -38.15 24.38
CA ARG A 160 10.67 -37.41 25.64
C ARG A 160 10.80 -35.90 25.43
N THR A 161 11.78 -35.48 24.66
CA THR A 161 11.93 -34.06 24.28
C THR A 161 10.74 -33.59 23.47
N ASP A 162 10.30 -34.35 22.47
CA ASP A 162 9.11 -34.04 21.67
C ASP A 162 7.85 -33.95 22.53
N TYR A 163 7.69 -34.89 23.50
CA TYR A 163 6.57 -34.87 24.42
C TYR A 163 6.55 -33.59 25.27
N TYR A 164 7.66 -33.22 25.88
CA TYR A 164 7.73 -31.99 26.66
C TYR A 164 7.58 -30.74 25.77
N GLY A 165 8.12 -30.78 24.57
CA GLY A 165 7.93 -29.72 23.57
C GLY A 165 6.46 -29.52 23.20
N GLN A 166 5.73 -30.62 23.03
CA GLN A 166 4.30 -30.56 22.72
C GLN A 166 3.47 -30.11 23.94
N MET A 167 3.84 -30.53 25.16
CA MET A 167 3.20 -30.01 26.37
C MET A 167 3.44 -28.50 26.54
N MET A 168 4.64 -28.03 26.29
CA MET A 168 4.98 -26.60 26.25
C MET A 168 4.11 -25.86 25.23
N TYR A 169 4.02 -26.36 23.99
CA TYR A 169 3.22 -25.79 22.92
C TYR A 169 1.72 -25.73 23.30
N LEU A 170 1.19 -26.82 23.83
CA LEU A 170 -0.20 -26.90 24.27
C LEU A 170 -0.53 -25.87 25.37
N TYR A 171 0.31 -25.77 26.41
CA TYR A 171 0.07 -24.81 27.49
C TYR A 171 0.28 -23.36 27.08
N SER A 172 1.15 -23.08 26.10
CA SER A 172 1.23 -21.79 25.47
C SER A 172 -0.09 -21.40 24.78
N HIS A 173 -0.72 -22.35 24.07
CA HIS A 173 -2.03 -22.14 23.43
C HIS A 173 -3.17 -21.98 24.44
N TYR A 174 -3.17 -22.73 25.54
CA TYR A 174 -4.10 -22.48 26.65
C TYR A 174 -3.93 -21.08 27.25
N GLY A 175 -2.70 -20.61 27.41
CA GLY A 175 -2.39 -19.25 27.84
C GLY A 175 -2.95 -18.20 26.90
N GLN A 176 -2.69 -18.33 25.60
CA GLN A 176 -3.20 -17.44 24.55
C GLN A 176 -4.73 -17.43 24.52
N TYR A 177 -5.36 -18.60 24.55
CA TYR A 177 -6.83 -18.74 24.54
C TYR A 177 -7.50 -18.10 25.75
N SER A 178 -6.82 -18.11 26.91
CA SER A 178 -7.33 -17.56 28.17
C SER A 178 -7.33 -16.03 28.21
N GLY A 179 -6.78 -15.37 27.19
CA GLY A 179 -6.67 -13.92 27.10
C GLY A 179 -5.48 -13.35 27.89
N GLU A 180 -5.05 -12.17 27.50
CA GLU A 180 -3.87 -11.51 28.09
C GLU A 180 -4.13 -11.09 29.54
N ASN A 181 -3.11 -11.24 30.38
CA ASN A 181 -3.10 -10.79 31.79
C ASN A 181 -4.22 -11.35 32.68
N THR A 182 -4.75 -12.52 32.36
CA THR A 182 -5.71 -13.23 33.22
C THR A 182 -5.01 -14.16 34.20
N ALA A 183 -5.67 -14.52 35.31
CA ALA A 183 -5.15 -15.51 36.26
C ALA A 183 -4.95 -16.88 35.58
N GLN A 184 -5.84 -17.22 34.64
CA GLN A 184 -5.76 -18.46 33.88
C GLN A 184 -4.55 -18.45 32.92
N SER A 185 -4.32 -17.36 32.20
CA SER A 185 -3.13 -17.27 31.33
C SER A 185 -1.83 -17.36 32.10
N THR A 186 -1.75 -16.70 33.26
CA THR A 186 -0.60 -16.78 34.15
C THR A 186 -0.34 -18.23 34.63
N PHE A 187 -1.41 -18.94 34.99
CA PHE A 187 -1.30 -20.35 35.39
C PHE A 187 -0.79 -21.23 34.23
N TYR A 188 -1.32 -21.04 33.02
CA TYR A 188 -0.90 -21.86 31.87
C TYR A 188 0.51 -21.54 31.41
N TYR A 189 0.94 -20.27 31.43
CA TYR A 189 2.33 -19.92 31.13
C TYR A 189 3.32 -20.43 32.19
N ALA A 190 2.92 -20.53 33.46
CA ALA A 190 3.74 -21.19 34.45
C ALA A 190 3.91 -22.70 34.19
N LYS A 191 2.86 -23.35 33.68
CA LYS A 191 2.94 -24.75 33.21
C LYS A 191 3.84 -24.88 31.97
N GLU A 192 3.68 -24.01 31.01
CA GLU A 192 4.56 -23.92 29.84
C GLU A 192 6.02 -23.85 30.25
N GLN A 193 6.37 -22.97 31.21
CA GLN A 193 7.73 -22.83 31.71
C GLN A 193 8.25 -24.13 32.36
N THR A 194 7.41 -24.82 33.13
CA THR A 194 7.78 -26.12 33.75
C THR A 194 8.18 -27.15 32.70
N TYR A 195 7.44 -27.23 31.58
CA TYR A 195 7.75 -28.16 30.50
C TYR A 195 8.96 -27.72 29.68
N ARG A 196 9.14 -26.42 29.52
CA ARG A 196 10.34 -25.83 28.89
C ARG A 196 11.60 -26.25 29.67
N ASP A 197 11.57 -26.16 30.99
CA ASP A 197 12.68 -26.62 31.86
C ASP A 197 12.92 -28.13 31.72
N SER A 198 11.85 -28.93 31.58
CA SER A 198 11.93 -30.38 31.40
C SER A 198 12.59 -30.79 30.07
N ILE A 199 12.44 -29.99 29.02
CA ILE A 199 13.11 -30.20 27.72
C ILE A 199 14.62 -30.21 27.93
N PHE A 200 15.17 -29.24 28.67
CA PHE A 200 16.62 -29.13 28.89
C PHE A 200 17.23 -30.26 29.71
N ALA A 201 16.45 -30.92 30.51
CA ALA A 201 16.89 -32.11 31.21
C ALA A 201 16.97 -33.37 30.34
N SER A 202 16.35 -33.33 29.14
CA SER A 202 16.19 -34.52 28.29
C SER A 202 16.65 -34.36 26.85
N ILE A 203 16.92 -33.14 26.40
CA ILE A 203 17.19 -32.86 24.97
C ILE A 203 18.52 -33.50 24.52
N PRO A 204 18.53 -34.30 23.44
CA PRO A 204 19.77 -34.79 22.85
C PRO A 204 20.49 -33.68 22.07
N ASP A 205 21.82 -33.74 21.99
CA ASP A 205 22.63 -32.75 21.29
C ASP A 205 22.29 -32.62 19.78
N ASN A 206 21.86 -33.74 19.18
CA ASN A 206 21.51 -33.80 17.75
C ASN A 206 20.01 -33.62 17.49
N HIS A 207 19.24 -33.08 18.45
CA HIS A 207 17.81 -32.88 18.22
C HIS A 207 17.56 -31.82 17.13
N PRO A 208 16.70 -32.06 16.12
CA PRO A 208 16.49 -31.15 14.99
C PRO A 208 16.11 -29.74 15.39
N TYR A 209 15.35 -29.59 16.46
CA TYR A 209 14.89 -28.30 17.01
C TYR A 209 15.68 -27.86 18.24
N GLY A 210 16.87 -28.41 18.47
CA GLY A 210 17.68 -28.12 19.67
C GLY A 210 17.99 -26.64 19.84
N LEU A 211 18.40 -25.96 18.76
CA LEU A 211 18.70 -24.52 18.81
C LEU A 211 17.45 -23.68 19.02
N TRP A 212 16.31 -24.08 18.44
CA TRP A 212 15.05 -23.39 18.67
C TRP A 212 14.63 -23.43 20.14
N TYR A 213 14.72 -24.60 20.79
CA TYR A 213 14.45 -24.71 22.20
C TYR A 213 15.45 -23.89 23.04
N LYS A 214 16.75 -23.96 22.74
CA LYS A 214 17.78 -23.16 23.42
C LYS A 214 17.47 -21.66 23.27
N GLY A 215 17.02 -21.21 22.12
CA GLY A 215 16.59 -19.84 21.88
C GLY A 215 15.51 -19.39 22.88
N TRP A 216 14.47 -20.18 23.08
CA TRP A 216 13.42 -19.87 24.04
C TRP A 216 13.93 -19.88 25.51
N GLN A 217 14.77 -20.83 25.88
CA GLN A 217 15.25 -20.97 27.24
C GLN A 217 16.24 -19.89 27.64
N TYR A 218 17.20 -19.62 26.75
CA TYR A 218 18.29 -18.72 27.08
C TYR A 218 18.02 -17.26 26.67
N ASN A 219 16.88 -16.98 26.09
CA ASN A 219 16.47 -15.60 25.82
C ASN A 219 16.50 -14.78 27.11
N LYS A 220 17.06 -13.56 27.06
CA LYS A 220 17.27 -12.67 28.22
C LYS A 220 18.20 -13.21 29.29
N THR A 221 19.01 -14.21 28.99
CA THR A 221 20.05 -14.75 29.89
C THR A 221 21.45 -14.42 29.37
N PRO A 222 22.52 -14.57 30.16
CA PRO A 222 23.89 -14.38 29.67
C PRO A 222 24.28 -15.28 28.49
N GLN A 223 23.64 -16.45 28.35
CA GLN A 223 23.89 -17.43 27.30
C GLN A 223 23.21 -17.04 25.96
N ALA A 224 22.34 -16.04 25.95
CA ALA A 224 21.62 -15.60 24.75
C ALA A 224 22.57 -15.25 23.59
N ALA A 225 23.72 -14.63 23.87
CA ALA A 225 24.68 -14.24 22.84
C ALA A 225 25.24 -15.46 22.10
N GLU A 226 25.63 -16.53 22.83
CA GLU A 226 26.14 -17.76 22.23
C GLU A 226 25.07 -18.46 21.37
N VAL A 227 23.84 -18.58 21.87
CA VAL A 227 22.74 -19.21 21.13
C VAL A 227 22.40 -18.43 19.86
N LYS A 228 22.44 -17.09 19.91
CA LYS A 228 22.24 -16.27 18.72
C LYS A 228 23.30 -16.51 17.66
N GLU A 229 24.56 -16.63 18.04
CA GLU A 229 25.62 -16.93 17.07
C GLU A 229 25.44 -18.32 16.45
N GLN A 230 25.11 -19.34 17.25
CA GLN A 230 24.81 -20.69 16.75
C GLN A 230 23.63 -20.69 15.76
N LEU A 231 22.56 -19.93 16.08
CA LEU A 231 21.40 -19.78 15.17
C LEU A 231 21.79 -19.06 13.88
N LYS A 232 22.62 -18.02 13.93
CA LYS A 232 23.13 -17.32 12.73
C LYS A 232 23.99 -18.22 11.86
N GLU A 233 24.89 -18.99 12.45
CA GLU A 233 25.74 -19.93 11.72
C GLU A 233 24.88 -20.96 10.97
N GLU A 234 23.85 -21.52 11.63
CA GLU A 234 22.93 -22.44 10.97
C GLU A 234 22.14 -21.76 9.84
N LEU A 235 21.62 -20.56 10.09
CA LEU A 235 20.85 -19.81 9.11
C LEU A 235 21.72 -19.24 7.97
N ALA A 236 23.02 -19.10 8.13
CA ALA A 236 23.93 -18.62 7.08
C ALA A 236 23.95 -19.55 5.85
N SER A 237 23.71 -20.85 6.03
CA SER A 237 23.63 -21.85 4.98
C SER A 237 22.19 -22.23 4.60
N ALA A 238 21.19 -21.61 5.22
CA ALA A 238 19.79 -21.95 5.02
C ALA A 238 19.26 -21.45 3.68
N SER A 239 18.44 -22.27 3.03
CA SER A 239 17.70 -21.90 1.80
C SER A 239 16.43 -21.09 2.11
N PHE A 240 16.01 -21.05 3.37
CA PHE A 240 14.76 -20.46 3.83
C PHE A 240 13.52 -21.00 3.07
N ASP A 241 13.48 -22.32 2.91
CA ASP A 241 12.36 -23.05 2.29
C ASP A 241 11.85 -24.22 3.15
N SER A 242 12.33 -24.30 4.39
CA SER A 242 11.97 -25.33 5.36
C SER A 242 11.32 -24.73 6.62
N ARG A 243 10.47 -25.54 7.27
CA ARG A 243 9.90 -25.19 8.58
C ARG A 243 10.98 -24.95 9.64
N LYS A 244 12.06 -25.73 9.61
CA LYS A 244 13.18 -25.58 10.56
C LYS A 244 13.82 -24.20 10.44
N ASP A 245 14.09 -23.75 9.22
CA ASP A 245 14.66 -22.43 8.96
C ASP A 245 13.71 -21.33 9.46
N ALA A 246 12.40 -21.48 9.17
CA ALA A 246 11.39 -20.54 9.65
C ALA A 246 11.37 -20.45 11.17
N MET A 247 11.39 -21.58 11.88
CA MET A 247 11.38 -21.63 13.34
C MET A 247 12.66 -21.02 13.94
N ASN A 248 13.82 -21.33 13.39
CA ASN A 248 15.10 -20.80 13.85
C ASN A 248 15.22 -19.29 13.60
N ALA A 249 14.75 -18.81 12.45
CA ALA A 249 14.69 -17.37 12.17
C ALA A 249 13.69 -16.65 13.08
N TYR A 250 12.55 -17.27 13.36
CA TYR A 250 11.53 -16.70 14.25
C TYR A 250 12.08 -16.50 15.68
N ILE A 251 12.68 -17.55 16.27
CA ILE A 251 13.21 -17.42 17.63
C ILE A 251 14.36 -16.39 17.69
N LEU A 252 15.19 -16.34 16.66
CA LEU A 252 16.25 -15.35 16.58
C LEU A 252 15.68 -13.93 16.48
N ALA A 253 14.61 -13.73 15.74
CA ALA A 253 13.88 -12.46 15.71
C ALA A 253 13.36 -12.07 17.11
N ILE A 254 12.72 -13.01 17.83
CA ILE A 254 12.21 -12.76 19.19
C ILE A 254 13.33 -12.38 20.15
N MET A 255 14.49 -13.03 20.05
CA MET A 255 15.66 -12.69 20.87
C MET A 255 16.14 -11.26 20.59
N TYR A 256 16.18 -10.83 19.34
CA TYR A 256 16.53 -9.45 18.97
C TYR A 256 15.47 -8.43 19.38
N ARG A 257 14.18 -8.76 19.29
CA ARG A 257 13.09 -7.93 19.80
C ARG A 257 13.29 -7.63 21.29
N ASP A 258 13.57 -8.68 22.05
CA ASP A 258 13.70 -8.60 23.50
C ASP A 258 14.98 -7.86 23.95
N GLU A 259 15.96 -7.70 23.06
CA GLU A 259 17.15 -6.86 23.25
C GLU A 259 16.93 -5.42 22.76
N GLY A 260 15.83 -5.13 22.05
CA GLY A 260 15.57 -3.83 21.45
C GLY A 260 16.33 -3.55 20.14
N ASN A 261 16.89 -4.60 19.51
CA ASN A 261 17.52 -4.49 18.19
C ASN A 261 16.46 -4.68 17.11
N GLU A 262 15.88 -3.56 16.67
CA GLU A 262 14.76 -3.55 15.74
C GLU A 262 15.12 -4.03 14.33
N ASP A 263 16.29 -3.66 13.81
CA ASP A 263 16.68 -4.03 12.45
C ASP A 263 16.83 -5.54 12.29
N ASP A 264 17.55 -6.19 13.22
CA ASP A 264 17.69 -7.64 13.20
C ASP A 264 16.37 -8.34 13.55
N TYR A 265 15.55 -7.78 14.44
CA TYR A 265 14.19 -8.28 14.69
C TYR A 265 13.39 -8.37 13.41
N PHE A 266 13.25 -7.27 12.67
CA PHE A 266 12.52 -7.26 11.40
C PHE A 266 13.17 -8.18 10.37
N ARG A 267 14.49 -8.14 10.26
CA ARG A 267 15.24 -8.96 9.31
C ARG A 267 14.91 -10.44 9.48
N PHE A 268 15.07 -10.99 10.67
CA PHE A 268 14.85 -12.41 10.91
C PHE A 268 13.37 -12.79 10.94
N LEU A 269 12.48 -11.90 11.35
CA LEU A 269 11.05 -12.10 11.28
C LEU A 269 10.57 -12.20 9.82
N ILE A 270 11.08 -11.33 8.93
CA ILE A 270 10.79 -11.37 7.49
C ILE A 270 11.37 -12.65 6.86
N LEU A 271 12.59 -13.04 7.20
CA LEU A 271 13.18 -14.29 6.70
C LEU A 271 12.39 -15.52 7.14
N SER A 272 11.91 -15.55 8.38
CA SER A 272 10.99 -16.58 8.86
C SER A 272 9.70 -16.63 8.04
N ALA A 273 9.05 -15.48 7.83
CA ALA A 273 7.85 -15.40 7.02
C ALA A 273 8.07 -15.85 5.57
N MET A 274 9.21 -15.49 4.98
CA MET A 274 9.58 -15.96 3.64
C MET A 274 9.77 -17.48 3.57
N ALA A 275 10.36 -18.09 4.60
CA ALA A 275 10.54 -19.54 4.69
C ALA A 275 9.19 -20.26 4.80
N ASP A 276 8.28 -19.76 5.63
CA ASP A 276 6.93 -20.28 5.75
C ASP A 276 6.17 -20.23 4.41
N ILE A 277 6.24 -19.11 3.70
CA ILE A 277 5.56 -18.94 2.40
C ILE A 277 6.15 -19.91 1.36
N ARG A 278 7.49 -20.04 1.27
CA ARG A 278 8.16 -20.94 0.32
C ARG A 278 7.87 -22.40 0.59
N SER A 279 7.69 -22.77 1.86
CA SER A 279 7.29 -24.14 2.24
C SER A 279 5.78 -24.40 2.10
N ALA A 280 5.01 -23.40 1.67
CA ALA A 280 3.55 -23.42 1.64
C ALA A 280 2.95 -23.77 3.02
N ASN A 281 3.51 -23.19 4.09
CA ASN A 281 3.00 -23.35 5.45
C ASN A 281 1.72 -22.50 5.61
N HIS A 282 0.67 -23.08 6.19
CA HIS A 282 -0.56 -22.37 6.53
C HIS A 282 -0.66 -22.00 8.02
N ASP A 283 0.31 -22.39 8.83
CA ASP A 283 0.42 -22.02 10.26
C ASP A 283 1.51 -20.97 10.47
N ILE A 284 1.34 -19.78 9.88
CA ILE A 284 2.36 -18.74 9.80
C ILE A 284 2.29 -17.82 11.01
N ALA A 285 3.20 -18.02 11.97
CA ALA A 285 3.32 -17.17 13.15
C ALA A 285 4.08 -15.86 12.85
N SER A 286 5.14 -15.96 12.08
CA SER A 286 6.05 -14.86 11.78
C SER A 286 5.41 -13.73 11.00
N LEU A 287 4.61 -14.04 10.00
CA LEU A 287 3.90 -13.04 9.20
C LEU A 287 2.75 -12.40 10.00
N GLU A 288 2.11 -13.16 10.89
CA GLU A 288 1.11 -12.62 11.83
C GLU A 288 1.74 -11.59 12.78
N GLU A 289 2.87 -11.94 13.39
CA GLU A 289 3.62 -11.05 14.29
C GLU A 289 4.10 -9.81 13.52
N LEU A 290 4.65 -9.99 12.31
CA LEU A 290 5.07 -8.90 11.45
C LEU A 290 3.91 -7.96 11.11
N GLY A 291 2.75 -8.51 10.77
CA GLY A 291 1.56 -7.72 10.49
C GLY A 291 1.11 -6.89 11.69
N LYS A 292 1.11 -7.47 12.90
CA LYS A 292 0.79 -6.76 14.14
C LYS A 292 1.79 -5.65 14.43
N THR A 293 3.09 -5.94 14.31
CA THR A 293 4.16 -4.97 14.55
C THR A 293 4.11 -3.81 13.55
N LEU A 294 3.85 -4.09 12.28
CA LEU A 294 3.69 -3.05 11.25
C LEU A 294 2.46 -2.18 11.52
N TYR A 295 1.37 -2.74 12.01
CA TYR A 295 0.19 -1.98 12.43
C TYR A 295 0.53 -0.98 13.55
N GLU A 296 1.25 -1.42 14.58
CA GLU A 296 1.71 -0.58 15.69
C GLU A 296 2.62 0.55 15.21
N ARG A 297 3.41 0.32 14.14
CA ARG A 297 4.27 1.31 13.50
C ARG A 297 3.55 2.23 12.50
N GLY A 298 2.27 1.98 12.24
CA GLY A 298 1.46 2.81 11.34
C GLY A 298 1.51 2.40 9.86
N TYR A 299 2.16 1.29 9.52
CA TYR A 299 2.18 0.68 8.17
C TYR A 299 0.91 -0.15 7.95
N ILE A 300 -0.25 0.53 7.95
CA ILE A 300 -1.57 -0.09 8.07
C ILE A 300 -1.91 -0.95 6.86
N ASP A 301 -1.53 -0.52 5.65
CA ASP A 301 -1.87 -1.23 4.41
C ASP A 301 -1.12 -2.56 4.31
N GLN A 302 0.17 -2.57 4.66
CA GLN A 302 0.98 -3.80 4.70
C GLN A 302 0.51 -4.72 5.84
N ALA A 303 0.27 -4.17 7.03
CA ALA A 303 -0.28 -4.91 8.15
C ALA A 303 -1.58 -5.62 7.79
N TYR A 304 -2.48 -4.89 7.13
CA TYR A 304 -3.75 -5.43 6.65
C TYR A 304 -3.54 -6.57 5.65
N SER A 305 -2.68 -6.37 4.66
CA SER A 305 -2.36 -7.37 3.64
C SER A 305 -1.83 -8.66 4.26
N TYR A 306 -0.85 -8.55 5.17
CA TYR A 306 -0.22 -9.70 5.80
C TYR A 306 -1.17 -10.45 6.73
N LEU A 307 -1.88 -9.74 7.60
CA LEU A 307 -2.85 -10.35 8.50
C LEU A 307 -4.00 -11.02 7.76
N ASN A 308 -4.43 -10.45 6.66
CA ASN A 308 -5.47 -11.06 5.85
C ASN A 308 -5.00 -12.33 5.12
N TYR A 309 -3.76 -12.35 4.62
CA TYR A 309 -3.13 -13.57 4.10
C TYR A 309 -3.05 -14.63 5.19
N CYS A 310 -2.57 -14.27 6.40
CA CYS A 310 -2.50 -15.17 7.55
C CYS A 310 -3.88 -15.72 7.95
N LEU A 311 -4.93 -14.88 7.87
CA LEU A 311 -6.28 -15.35 8.16
C LEU A 311 -6.76 -16.36 7.13
N GLY A 312 -6.48 -16.14 5.83
CA GLY A 312 -6.77 -17.13 4.78
C GLY A 312 -6.05 -18.46 5.04
N CYS A 313 -4.77 -18.41 5.40
CA CYS A 313 -4.00 -19.60 5.77
C CYS A 313 -4.58 -20.29 7.01
N ALA A 314 -4.90 -19.54 8.07
CA ALA A 314 -5.50 -20.09 9.28
C ALA A 314 -6.86 -20.72 9.04
N GLN A 315 -7.65 -20.19 8.10
CA GLN A 315 -8.93 -20.78 7.68
C GLN A 315 -8.72 -22.09 6.93
N LEU A 316 -7.77 -22.14 5.99
CA LEU A 316 -7.43 -23.37 5.26
C LEU A 316 -6.93 -24.46 6.20
N TYR A 317 -6.06 -24.10 7.11
CA TYR A 317 -5.53 -25.03 8.13
C TYR A 317 -6.51 -25.35 9.25
N LYS A 318 -7.58 -24.55 9.43
CA LYS A 318 -8.57 -24.63 10.52
C LYS A 318 -8.01 -24.25 11.89
N ASN A 319 -7.00 -23.38 11.94
CA ASN A 319 -6.43 -22.88 13.20
C ASN A 319 -7.36 -21.84 13.84
N ARG A 320 -8.26 -22.30 14.73
CA ARG A 320 -9.29 -21.46 15.36
C ARG A 320 -8.71 -20.39 16.28
N ILE A 321 -7.63 -20.70 16.97
CA ILE A 321 -7.01 -19.77 17.92
C ILE A 321 -6.40 -18.59 17.15
N ARG A 322 -5.65 -18.87 16.09
CA ARG A 322 -5.10 -17.82 15.22
C ARG A 322 -6.20 -17.02 14.55
N MET A 323 -7.24 -17.68 14.03
CA MET A 323 -8.36 -16.98 13.41
C MET A 323 -8.95 -15.92 14.34
N VAL A 324 -9.14 -16.23 15.62
CA VAL A 324 -9.66 -15.28 16.62
C VAL A 324 -8.68 -14.12 16.83
N GLY A 325 -7.40 -14.42 17.06
CA GLY A 325 -6.37 -13.40 17.27
C GLY A 325 -6.19 -12.47 16.07
N ILE A 326 -6.09 -13.04 14.88
CA ILE A 326 -5.96 -12.27 13.63
C ILE A 326 -7.21 -11.45 13.35
N SER A 327 -8.41 -12.02 13.56
CA SER A 327 -9.67 -11.30 13.37
C SER A 327 -9.77 -10.08 14.29
N SER A 328 -9.32 -10.21 15.53
CA SER A 328 -9.27 -9.08 16.48
C SER A 328 -8.31 -7.98 16.01
N ALA A 329 -7.13 -8.35 15.51
CA ALA A 329 -6.17 -7.40 14.95
C ALA A 329 -6.73 -6.69 13.69
N LEU A 330 -7.39 -7.44 12.81
CA LEU A 330 -8.04 -6.90 11.61
C LEU A 330 -9.21 -5.96 11.96
N ASP A 331 -9.97 -6.26 13.02
CA ASP A 331 -11.00 -5.34 13.53
C ASP A 331 -10.40 -4.01 14.01
N ALA A 332 -9.25 -4.05 14.71
CA ALA A 332 -8.53 -2.86 15.11
C ALA A 332 -8.06 -2.04 13.89
N ILE A 333 -7.52 -2.71 12.88
CA ILE A 333 -7.13 -2.08 11.60
C ILE A 333 -8.36 -1.45 10.93
N HIS A 334 -9.46 -2.19 10.87
CA HIS A 334 -10.70 -1.71 10.27
C HIS A 334 -11.22 -0.43 10.96
N LYS A 335 -11.21 -0.40 12.29
CA LYS A 335 -11.53 0.80 13.08
C LYS A 335 -10.60 1.97 12.74
N THR A 336 -9.32 1.69 12.52
CA THR A 336 -8.36 2.72 12.12
C THR A 336 -8.66 3.27 10.72
N TYR A 337 -9.02 2.41 9.76
CA TYR A 337 -9.48 2.86 8.44
C TYR A 337 -10.78 3.69 8.54
N GLU A 338 -11.74 3.26 9.35
CA GLU A 338 -12.95 4.05 9.58
C GLU A 338 -12.63 5.44 10.15
N GLN A 339 -11.74 5.51 11.13
CA GLN A 339 -11.31 6.78 11.71
C GLN A 339 -10.60 7.67 10.68
N ARG A 340 -9.70 7.10 9.86
CA ARG A 340 -9.03 7.80 8.76
C ARG A 340 -10.04 8.31 7.74
N ASN A 341 -10.98 7.47 7.32
CA ASN A 341 -12.04 7.84 6.38
C ASN A 341 -12.92 8.95 6.94
N LYS A 342 -13.36 8.86 8.21
CA LYS A 342 -14.11 9.92 8.89
C LYS A 342 -13.34 11.24 8.95
N LYS A 343 -12.02 11.15 9.22
CA LYS A 343 -11.15 12.34 9.20
C LYS A 343 -11.02 12.93 7.79
N GLN A 344 -10.79 12.09 6.79
CA GLN A 344 -10.72 12.53 5.39
C GLN A 344 -12.05 13.14 4.92
N GLU A 345 -13.20 12.53 5.29
CA GLU A 345 -14.52 13.11 5.03
C GLU A 345 -14.70 14.47 5.72
N ALA A 346 -14.26 14.61 6.96
CA ALA A 346 -14.33 15.86 7.69
C ALA A 346 -13.44 16.93 7.04
N ASP A 347 -12.23 16.57 6.65
CA ASP A 347 -11.31 17.47 5.95
C ASP A 347 -11.85 17.84 4.56
N LEU A 348 -12.41 16.87 3.82
CA LEU A 348 -13.07 17.12 2.54
C LEU A 348 -14.26 18.07 2.69
N ARG A 349 -15.13 17.86 3.70
CA ARG A 349 -16.25 18.77 4.02
C ARG A 349 -15.74 20.16 4.36
N ARG A 350 -14.61 20.25 5.08
CA ARG A 350 -13.97 21.53 5.41
C ARG A 350 -13.45 22.21 4.14
N TYR A 351 -12.76 21.49 3.25
CA TYR A 351 -12.31 22.02 1.97
C TYR A 351 -13.47 22.43 1.07
N LEU A 352 -14.52 21.61 0.98
CA LEU A 352 -15.74 21.95 0.24
C LEU A 352 -16.40 23.21 0.81
N PHE A 353 -16.46 23.35 2.14
CA PHE A 353 -16.99 24.56 2.78
C PHE A 353 -16.14 25.79 2.45
N ILE A 354 -14.81 25.67 2.51
CA ILE A 354 -13.88 26.75 2.15
C ILE A 354 -14.06 27.14 0.67
N VAL A 355 -14.07 26.16 -0.22
CA VAL A 355 -14.26 26.39 -1.68
C VAL A 355 -15.61 27.03 -1.95
N SER A 356 -16.67 26.52 -1.32
CA SER A 356 -18.03 27.08 -1.46
C SER A 356 -18.10 28.54 -0.95
N THR A 357 -17.47 28.81 0.19
CA THR A 357 -17.40 30.16 0.75
C THR A 357 -16.61 31.09 -0.15
N LEU A 358 -15.45 30.64 -0.65
CA LEU A 358 -14.65 31.42 -1.63
C LEU A 358 -15.42 31.67 -2.92
N SER A 359 -16.15 30.66 -3.41
CA SER A 359 -17.00 30.79 -4.59
C SER A 359 -18.12 31.79 -4.37
N LEU A 360 -18.73 31.78 -3.18
CA LEU A 360 -19.77 32.74 -2.81
C LEU A 360 -19.22 34.17 -2.73
N VAL A 361 -18.02 34.32 -2.14
CA VAL A 361 -17.32 35.62 -2.10
C VAL A 361 -16.97 36.09 -3.51
N LEU A 362 -16.53 35.18 -4.38
CA LEU A 362 -16.24 35.48 -5.79
C LEU A 362 -17.50 35.94 -6.53
N LEU A 363 -18.61 35.21 -6.34
CA LEU A 363 -19.90 35.58 -6.91
C LEU A 363 -20.38 36.94 -6.41
N ALA A 364 -20.24 37.21 -5.12
CA ALA A 364 -20.55 38.51 -4.53
C ALA A 364 -19.66 39.63 -5.10
N ALA A 365 -18.35 39.33 -5.29
CA ALA A 365 -17.42 40.26 -5.92
C ALA A 365 -17.78 40.53 -7.37
N LEU A 366 -18.12 39.48 -8.14
CA LEU A 366 -18.59 39.60 -9.53
C LEU A 366 -19.89 40.38 -9.60
N PHE A 367 -20.84 40.12 -8.70
CA PHE A 367 -22.09 40.89 -8.59
C PHE A 367 -21.80 42.36 -8.28
N PHE A 368 -20.90 42.65 -7.34
CA PHE A 368 -20.48 44.01 -7.00
C PHE A 368 -19.80 44.69 -8.18
N ILE A 369 -18.92 43.97 -8.90
CA ILE A 369 -18.30 44.46 -10.13
C ILE A 369 -19.38 44.75 -11.18
N GLY A 370 -20.37 43.86 -11.35
CA GLY A 370 -21.53 44.08 -12.23
C GLY A 370 -22.30 45.34 -11.88
N LEU A 371 -22.55 45.61 -10.58
CA LEU A 371 -23.18 46.82 -10.11
C LEU A 371 -22.32 48.06 -10.41
N GLN A 372 -20.99 47.97 -10.20
CA GLN A 372 -20.05 49.03 -10.51
C GLN A 372 -19.99 49.33 -12.03
N ILE A 373 -19.99 48.25 -12.85
CA ILE A 373 -20.06 48.38 -14.32
C ILE A 373 -21.37 49.06 -14.75
N LYS A 374 -22.51 48.68 -14.09
CA LYS A 374 -23.80 49.33 -14.35
C LYS A 374 -23.77 50.82 -13.99
N ARG A 375 -23.25 51.17 -12.79
CA ARG A 375 -23.08 52.56 -12.34
C ARG A 375 -22.13 53.34 -13.27
N LEU A 376 -21.04 52.67 -13.68
CA LEU A 376 -20.07 53.25 -14.61
C LEU A 376 -20.70 53.50 -15.98
N LYS A 377 -21.55 52.55 -16.44
CA LYS A 377 -22.31 52.69 -17.71
C LYS A 377 -23.33 53.81 -17.63
N GLU A 378 -24.04 53.95 -16.49
CA GLU A 378 -24.97 55.06 -16.26
C GLU A 378 -24.22 56.38 -16.14
N SER A 379 -23.07 56.41 -15.45
CA SER A 379 -22.22 57.61 -15.40
C SER A 379 -21.62 57.97 -16.74
N ARG A 380 -21.19 56.97 -17.52
CA ARG A 380 -20.77 57.18 -18.96
C ARG A 380 -21.90 57.71 -19.80
N ARG A 381 -23.11 57.19 -19.59
CA ARG A 381 -24.29 57.65 -20.36
C ARG A 381 -24.60 59.10 -20.01
N LYS A 382 -24.61 59.47 -18.71
CA LYS A 382 -24.76 60.85 -18.27
C LYS A 382 -23.63 61.74 -18.79
N LEU A 383 -22.39 61.20 -18.79
CA LEU A 383 -21.24 61.94 -19.35
C LEU A 383 -21.35 62.10 -20.86
N ASN A 384 -21.85 61.03 -21.53
CA ASN A 384 -22.07 61.05 -22.98
C ASN A 384 -23.20 62.02 -23.35
N ASP A 385 -24.30 62.05 -22.57
CA ASP A 385 -25.42 63.01 -22.73
C ASP A 385 -24.95 64.44 -22.44
N ALA A 386 -24.11 64.61 -21.39
CA ALA A 386 -23.46 65.90 -21.12
C ALA A 386 -22.48 66.33 -22.23
N ASN A 387 -21.69 65.33 -22.76
CA ASN A 387 -20.80 65.56 -23.89
C ASN A 387 -21.57 65.86 -25.19
N GLN A 388 -22.72 65.18 -25.42
CA GLN A 388 -23.58 65.50 -26.54
C GLN A 388 -24.16 66.91 -26.41
N THR A 389 -24.56 67.30 -25.22
CA THR A 389 -25.02 68.65 -24.94
C THR A 389 -23.88 69.65 -25.11
N LEU A 390 -22.69 69.32 -24.60
CA LEU A 390 -21.48 70.13 -24.80
C LEU A 390 -21.09 70.21 -26.25
N ASN A 391 -21.14 69.04 -27.02
CA ASN A 391 -20.85 69.01 -28.44
C ASN A 391 -21.91 69.78 -29.25
N LYS A 392 -23.19 69.82 -28.83
CA LYS A 392 -24.17 70.73 -29.37
C LYS A 392 -23.78 72.20 -29.19
N HIS A 393 -23.37 72.54 -27.99
CA HIS A 393 -22.86 73.90 -27.67
C HIS A 393 -21.53 74.19 -28.36
N VAL A 394 -20.66 73.18 -28.51
CA VAL A 394 -19.37 73.27 -29.22
C VAL A 394 -19.61 73.35 -30.75
N SER A 395 -20.62 72.63 -31.30
CA SER A 395 -20.97 72.70 -32.73
C SER A 395 -21.65 74.03 -33.11
N GLU A 396 -22.30 74.64 -32.14
CA GLU A 396 -22.73 76.05 -32.31
C GLU A 396 -21.55 77.04 -32.31
N LEU A 397 -20.48 76.67 -31.61
CA LEU A 397 -19.20 77.39 -31.57
C LEU A 397 -18.29 77.00 -32.78
N GLU A 398 -18.40 75.77 -33.33
CA GLU A 398 -17.53 75.19 -34.33
C GLU A 398 -18.03 75.32 -35.78
N LYS A 399 -19.04 76.12 -36.09
CA LYS A 399 -19.16 76.66 -37.44
C LYS A 399 -17.93 77.46 -37.87
N ALA A 400 -16.93 77.49 -36.99
CA ALA A 400 -15.69 78.25 -37.14
C ALA A 400 -14.41 77.40 -37.30
N HIS A 401 -14.45 76.12 -37.16
CA HIS A 401 -13.18 75.39 -37.24
C HIS A 401 -13.23 74.05 -38.03
N THR A 402 -12.60 74.11 -39.18
CA THR A 402 -12.28 73.02 -40.14
C THR A 402 -11.20 72.07 -39.64
N GLN A 403 -10.99 71.98 -38.33
CA GLN A 403 -9.90 71.15 -37.77
C GLN A 403 -10.33 69.79 -37.12
N LEU A 404 -11.63 69.48 -37.20
CA LEU A 404 -12.09 68.26 -36.55
C LEU A 404 -12.02 66.99 -37.40
N ALA A 405 -11.67 67.10 -38.68
CA ALA A 405 -11.58 65.95 -39.61
C ALA A 405 -10.34 65.02 -39.28
N GLU A 406 -9.31 65.60 -38.75
CA GLU A 406 -8.06 64.89 -38.52
C GLU A 406 -8.06 64.04 -37.17
N VAL A 407 -8.86 64.47 -36.19
CA VAL A 407 -9.00 63.75 -34.90
C VAL A 407 -9.89 62.51 -35.02
N ASN A 408 -10.87 62.52 -35.95
CA ASN A 408 -11.73 61.36 -36.13
C ASN A 408 -11.01 60.17 -36.79
N SER A 409 -9.98 60.39 -37.59
CA SER A 409 -9.18 59.33 -38.20
C SER A 409 -8.33 58.58 -37.18
N GLN A 410 -7.82 59.28 -36.16
CA GLN A 410 -7.00 58.64 -35.10
C GLN A 410 -7.85 57.83 -34.11
N LEU A 411 -9.11 58.22 -33.82
CA LEU A 411 -10.03 57.52 -32.96
C LEU A 411 -10.51 56.19 -33.56
N GLN A 412 -10.62 56.13 -34.87
CA GLN A 412 -11.02 54.91 -35.57
C GLN A 412 -9.94 53.82 -35.51
N SER A 413 -8.68 54.21 -35.68
CA SER A 413 -7.53 53.31 -35.57
C SER A 413 -7.37 52.72 -34.14
N LEU A 414 -7.69 53.49 -33.12
CA LEU A 414 -7.59 53.05 -31.73
C LEU A 414 -8.72 52.05 -31.34
N ASN A 415 -9.91 52.22 -31.94
CA ASN A 415 -11.04 51.30 -31.72
C ASN A 415 -10.82 49.94 -32.37
N GLU A 416 -10.14 49.85 -33.48
CA GLU A 416 -9.77 48.57 -34.11
C GLU A 416 -8.77 47.79 -33.27
N GLN A 417 -7.81 48.48 -32.64
CA GLN A 417 -6.87 47.84 -31.74
C GLN A 417 -7.53 47.31 -30.43
N LEU A 418 -8.54 48.02 -29.91
CA LEU A 418 -9.29 47.62 -28.74
C LEU A 418 -10.18 46.39 -28.99
N LEU A 419 -10.77 46.28 -30.16
CA LEU A 419 -11.58 45.12 -30.54
C LEU A 419 -10.74 43.85 -30.69
N ASP A 420 -9.54 43.95 -31.26
CA ASP A 420 -8.62 42.82 -31.38
C ASP A 420 -8.15 42.32 -30.01
N THR A 421 -7.87 43.24 -29.09
CA THR A 421 -7.41 42.88 -27.74
C THR A 421 -8.50 42.21 -26.91
N ASN A 422 -9.76 42.65 -27.03
CA ASN A 422 -10.90 42.06 -26.32
C ASN A 422 -11.27 40.67 -26.83
N SER A 423 -11.12 40.42 -28.13
CA SER A 423 -11.33 39.11 -28.74
C SER A 423 -10.32 38.09 -28.20
N LYS A 424 -9.04 38.44 -28.12
CA LYS A 424 -7.97 37.57 -27.61
C LYS A 424 -8.12 37.25 -26.11
N LEU A 425 -8.70 38.19 -25.34
CA LEU A 425 -8.96 37.98 -23.91
C LEU A 425 -10.10 36.96 -23.67
N THR A 426 -11.13 37.02 -24.50
CA THR A 426 -12.30 36.15 -24.43
C THR A 426 -11.92 34.70 -24.76
N GLU A 427 -11.10 34.49 -25.79
CA GLU A 427 -10.60 33.16 -26.18
C GLU A 427 -9.72 32.53 -25.11
N SER A 428 -8.85 33.31 -24.45
CA SER A 428 -8.02 32.84 -23.34
C SER A 428 -8.83 32.43 -22.12
N ASN A 429 -9.95 33.08 -21.82
CA ASN A 429 -10.82 32.75 -20.68
C ASN A 429 -11.63 31.48 -20.97
N TYR A 430 -12.10 31.26 -22.17
CA TYR A 430 -12.84 30.07 -22.55
C TYR A 430 -12.01 28.79 -22.33
N VAL A 431 -10.75 28.78 -22.76
CA VAL A 431 -9.83 27.67 -22.58
C VAL A 431 -9.58 27.36 -21.07
N LYS A 432 -9.55 28.40 -20.24
CA LYS A 432 -9.38 28.22 -18.79
C LYS A 432 -10.61 27.61 -18.12
N GLU A 433 -11.81 28.01 -18.53
CA GLU A 433 -13.06 27.45 -17.95
C GLU A 433 -13.25 25.98 -18.31
N GLU A 434 -12.93 25.61 -19.53
CA GLU A 434 -12.97 24.20 -19.94
C GLU A 434 -11.99 23.33 -19.15
N TYR A 435 -10.78 23.84 -18.91
CA TYR A 435 -9.77 23.14 -18.10
C TYR A 435 -10.20 22.91 -16.64
N ILE A 436 -10.81 23.93 -16.04
CA ILE A 436 -11.35 23.83 -14.68
C ILE A 436 -12.46 22.78 -14.59
N GLY A 437 -13.34 22.73 -15.60
CA GLY A 437 -14.41 21.72 -15.70
C GLY A 437 -13.88 20.28 -15.72
N TYR A 438 -12.81 20.04 -16.46
CA TYR A 438 -12.16 18.71 -16.52
C TYR A 438 -11.56 18.29 -15.17
N VAL A 439 -10.87 19.21 -14.47
CA VAL A 439 -10.27 18.92 -13.16
C VAL A 439 -11.36 18.59 -12.14
N PHE A 440 -12.46 19.34 -12.10
CA PHE A 440 -13.57 19.08 -11.19
C PHE A 440 -14.26 17.74 -11.48
N ASN A 441 -14.44 17.36 -12.73
CA ASN A 441 -15.00 16.06 -13.10
C ASN A 441 -14.13 14.89 -12.64
N ILE A 442 -12.81 15.00 -12.78
CA ILE A 442 -11.88 13.99 -12.29
C ILE A 442 -11.97 13.85 -10.77
N CYS A 443 -11.92 14.97 -10.04
CA CYS A 443 -12.03 14.96 -8.58
C CYS A 443 -13.36 14.35 -8.13
N SER A 444 -14.48 14.70 -8.78
CA SER A 444 -15.81 14.18 -8.48
C SER A 444 -15.90 12.66 -8.71
N SER A 445 -15.32 12.16 -9.78
CA SER A 445 -15.26 10.73 -10.09
C SER A 445 -14.49 9.96 -9.01
N TYR A 446 -13.33 10.46 -8.58
CA TYR A 446 -12.55 9.83 -7.51
C TYR A 446 -13.30 9.80 -6.18
N ILE A 447 -14.00 10.89 -5.83
CA ILE A 447 -14.83 10.95 -4.61
C ILE A 447 -15.95 9.93 -4.67
N SER A 448 -16.64 9.81 -5.81
CA SER A 448 -17.73 8.85 -6.01
C SER A 448 -17.26 7.40 -5.88
N LYS A 449 -16.10 7.08 -6.43
CA LYS A 449 -15.49 5.74 -6.33
C LYS A 449 -15.11 5.38 -4.90
N LEU A 450 -14.54 6.32 -4.15
CA LEU A 450 -14.21 6.12 -2.74
C LEU A 450 -15.47 5.85 -1.90
N ASP A 451 -16.56 6.58 -2.17
CA ASP A 451 -17.83 6.38 -1.47
C ASP A 451 -18.48 5.04 -1.83
N GLU A 452 -18.43 4.65 -3.08
CA GLU A 452 -18.91 3.34 -3.55
C GLU A 452 -18.13 2.20 -2.90
N TYR A 453 -16.81 2.31 -2.84
CA TYR A 453 -15.96 1.33 -2.17
C TYR A 453 -16.30 1.22 -0.68
N ARG A 454 -16.44 2.35 0.02
CA ARG A 454 -16.88 2.41 1.41
C ARG A 454 -18.24 1.75 1.62
N LYS A 455 -19.23 2.07 0.78
CA LYS A 455 -20.59 1.49 0.83
C LYS A 455 -20.56 0.00 0.61
N ASN A 456 -19.76 -0.48 -0.31
CA ASN A 456 -19.63 -1.90 -0.63
C ASN A 456 -19.03 -2.69 0.54
N ILE A 457 -17.97 -2.16 1.16
CA ILE A 457 -17.38 -2.72 2.37
C ILE A 457 -18.41 -2.76 3.50
N ASN A 458 -19.07 -1.64 3.80
CA ASN A 458 -20.07 -1.57 4.87
C ASN A 458 -21.25 -2.54 4.64
N ARG A 459 -21.70 -2.69 3.40
CA ARG A 459 -22.76 -3.64 3.05
C ARG A 459 -22.31 -5.07 3.34
N LYS A 460 -21.11 -5.44 2.92
CA LYS A 460 -20.57 -6.79 3.12
C LYS A 460 -20.29 -7.10 4.59
N ILE A 461 -19.86 -6.11 5.37
CA ILE A 461 -19.71 -6.25 6.83
C ILE A 461 -21.08 -6.52 7.49
N ARG A 462 -22.10 -5.73 7.15
CA ARG A 462 -23.46 -5.90 7.71
C ARG A 462 -24.10 -7.24 7.34
N THR A 463 -23.74 -7.81 6.21
CA THR A 463 -24.23 -9.12 5.77
C THR A 463 -23.35 -10.28 6.28
N GLY A 464 -22.38 -10.03 7.12
CA GLY A 464 -21.51 -11.06 7.70
C GLY A 464 -20.48 -11.66 6.73
N MET A 465 -20.33 -11.09 5.54
CA MET A 465 -19.40 -11.57 4.50
C MET A 465 -17.98 -11.06 4.72
N ILE A 466 -17.44 -11.30 5.91
CA ILE A 466 -16.14 -10.76 6.34
C ILE A 466 -14.97 -11.26 5.48
N ASP A 467 -15.06 -12.50 5.01
CA ASP A 467 -14.02 -13.08 4.13
C ASP A 467 -14.01 -12.43 2.74
N GLU A 468 -15.15 -11.98 2.26
CA GLU A 468 -15.21 -11.21 1.03
C GLU A 468 -14.66 -9.78 1.21
N VAL A 469 -14.90 -9.17 2.35
CA VAL A 469 -14.29 -7.87 2.69
C VAL A 469 -12.77 -7.99 2.72
N LYS A 470 -12.25 -9.04 3.35
CA LYS A 470 -10.80 -9.32 3.36
C LYS A 470 -10.24 -9.48 1.95
N LYS A 471 -10.87 -10.29 1.11
CA LYS A 471 -10.46 -10.46 -0.29
C LYS A 471 -10.48 -9.15 -1.08
N MET A 472 -11.45 -8.29 -0.82
CA MET A 472 -11.56 -6.99 -1.50
C MET A 472 -10.46 -6.01 -1.07
N THR A 473 -10.07 -6.03 0.19
CA THR A 473 -9.10 -5.10 0.75
C THR A 473 -7.66 -5.58 0.62
N ASP A 474 -7.42 -6.90 0.49
CA ASP A 474 -6.12 -7.50 0.17
C ASP A 474 -5.76 -7.44 -1.32
N SER A 475 -6.76 -7.25 -2.15
CA SER A 475 -6.57 -7.24 -3.59
C SER A 475 -5.76 -6.02 -4.01
N SER A 476 -4.51 -6.23 -4.32
CA SER A 476 -3.67 -5.24 -5.02
C SER A 476 -4.24 -4.86 -6.41
N THR A 477 -5.22 -5.64 -6.91
CA THR A 477 -5.87 -5.41 -8.19
C THR A 477 -6.68 -4.12 -8.21
N LEU A 478 -7.24 -3.69 -7.07
CA LEU A 478 -8.00 -2.44 -7.01
C LEU A 478 -7.07 -1.24 -7.28
N ALA A 479 -5.97 -1.15 -6.55
CA ALA A 479 -5.00 -0.07 -6.73
C ALA A 479 -4.39 -0.10 -8.14
N ALA A 480 -4.14 -1.28 -8.69
CA ALA A 480 -3.62 -1.44 -10.04
C ALA A 480 -4.64 -1.02 -11.11
N ASN A 481 -5.93 -1.31 -10.91
CA ASN A 481 -6.99 -0.90 -11.80
C ASN A 481 -7.22 0.61 -11.76
N GLU A 482 -7.25 1.21 -10.57
CA GLU A 482 -7.38 2.65 -10.40
C GLU A 482 -6.19 3.39 -11.03
N LEU A 483 -5.00 2.87 -10.88
CA LEU A 483 -3.80 3.43 -11.51
C LEU A 483 -3.87 3.34 -13.04
N LYS A 484 -4.38 2.24 -13.56
CA LYS A 484 -4.59 2.06 -15.01
C LYS A 484 -5.61 3.06 -15.56
N GLU A 485 -6.70 3.27 -14.83
CA GLU A 485 -7.73 4.24 -15.19
C GLU A 485 -7.21 5.69 -15.09
N PHE A 486 -6.44 5.99 -14.05
CA PHE A 486 -5.75 7.27 -13.92
C PHE A 486 -4.87 7.58 -15.14
N TYR A 487 -4.08 6.60 -15.59
CA TYR A 487 -3.26 6.78 -16.79
C TYR A 487 -4.11 6.94 -18.06
N SER A 488 -5.20 6.17 -18.18
CA SER A 488 -6.10 6.30 -19.33
C SER A 488 -6.73 7.69 -19.41
N ASN A 489 -7.15 8.22 -18.27
CA ASN A 489 -7.71 9.57 -18.18
C ASN A 489 -6.66 10.64 -18.50
N PHE A 490 -5.46 10.50 -17.93
CA PHE A 490 -4.34 11.39 -18.25
C PHE A 490 -4.01 11.38 -19.73
N ASP A 491 -3.87 10.20 -20.32
CA ASP A 491 -3.53 10.03 -21.73
C ASP A 491 -4.58 10.67 -22.64
N ALA A 492 -5.87 10.43 -22.33
CA ALA A 492 -6.98 10.98 -23.11
C ALA A 492 -7.01 12.51 -23.05
N ILE A 493 -6.86 13.10 -21.87
CA ILE A 493 -6.84 14.55 -21.68
C ILE A 493 -5.63 15.16 -22.38
N PHE A 494 -4.47 14.55 -22.18
CA PHE A 494 -3.24 15.04 -22.76
C PHE A 494 -3.30 15.03 -24.30
N LEU A 495 -3.79 13.95 -24.89
CA LEU A 495 -3.92 13.85 -26.36
C LEU A 495 -5.09 14.68 -26.91
N HIS A 496 -6.08 15.02 -26.09
CA HIS A 496 -7.08 16.00 -26.48
C HIS A 496 -6.48 17.42 -26.64
N ILE A 497 -5.55 17.77 -25.74
CA ILE A 497 -4.84 19.07 -25.81
C ILE A 497 -3.74 19.05 -26.88
N TYR A 498 -3.10 17.93 -27.08
CA TYR A 498 -1.98 17.73 -27.99
C TYR A 498 -2.22 16.50 -28.89
N PRO A 499 -3.16 16.58 -29.87
CA PRO A 499 -3.55 15.42 -30.68
C PRO A 499 -2.38 14.78 -31.43
N ASP A 500 -1.49 15.61 -31.94
CA ASP A 500 -0.37 15.18 -32.78
C ASP A 500 0.89 14.80 -31.97
N PHE A 501 0.82 14.83 -30.64
CA PHE A 501 2.00 14.64 -29.79
C PHE A 501 2.78 13.36 -30.09
N VAL A 502 2.09 12.23 -30.31
CA VAL A 502 2.77 10.94 -30.54
C VAL A 502 3.50 10.95 -31.90
N SER A 503 2.91 11.54 -32.93
CA SER A 503 3.53 11.68 -34.24
C SER A 503 4.72 12.63 -34.18
N ASP A 504 4.53 13.80 -33.59
CA ASP A 504 5.56 14.84 -33.46
C ASP A 504 6.73 14.35 -32.60
N PHE A 505 6.44 13.63 -31.53
CA PHE A 505 7.47 13.03 -30.67
C PHE A 505 8.28 11.96 -31.40
N ASN A 506 7.61 11.10 -32.17
CA ASN A 506 8.27 10.06 -32.96
C ASN A 506 9.08 10.62 -34.12
N ALA A 507 8.75 11.79 -34.62
CA ALA A 507 9.56 12.52 -35.61
C ALA A 507 10.94 12.94 -35.03
N LEU A 508 11.09 13.00 -33.70
CA LEU A 508 12.37 13.28 -33.03
C LEU A 508 13.24 12.03 -32.86
N LEU A 509 12.73 10.84 -33.18
CA LEU A 509 13.42 9.55 -32.99
C LEU A 509 13.83 8.93 -34.33
N GLN A 510 14.83 8.05 -34.28
CA GLN A 510 15.25 7.27 -35.45
C GLN A 510 14.08 6.43 -36.00
N PRO A 511 13.89 6.32 -37.32
CA PRO A 511 12.70 5.66 -37.91
C PRO A 511 12.51 4.21 -37.49
N ASP A 512 13.61 3.49 -37.24
CA ASP A 512 13.63 2.10 -36.78
C ASP A 512 13.46 1.93 -35.26
N LYS A 513 13.39 3.03 -34.51
CA LYS A 513 13.34 3.06 -33.03
C LYS A 513 12.21 3.92 -32.48
N GLN A 514 11.19 4.13 -33.28
CA GLN A 514 9.98 4.83 -32.87
C GLN A 514 9.29 4.13 -31.71
N ILE A 515 8.59 4.88 -30.89
CA ILE A 515 7.91 4.40 -29.69
C ILE A 515 6.41 4.46 -29.94
N MET A 516 5.81 3.29 -30.16
CA MET A 516 4.37 3.19 -30.35
C MET A 516 3.73 2.57 -29.10
N PRO A 517 2.56 3.06 -28.69
CA PRO A 517 1.76 2.41 -27.65
C PRO A 517 1.33 1.01 -28.11
N LYS A 518 1.08 0.10 -27.16
CA LYS A 518 0.50 -1.20 -27.45
C LYS A 518 -0.96 -1.06 -27.87
N GLU A 519 -1.48 -2.07 -28.54
CA GLU A 519 -2.90 -2.10 -28.93
C GLU A 519 -3.79 -1.98 -27.65
N GLY A 520 -4.65 -0.95 -27.65
CA GLY A 520 -5.50 -0.60 -26.50
C GLY A 520 -4.91 0.38 -25.49
N GLU A 521 -3.67 0.85 -25.66
CA GLU A 521 -3.08 1.93 -24.84
C GLU A 521 -2.94 3.20 -25.68
N LEU A 522 -3.30 4.35 -25.09
CA LEU A 522 -3.15 5.66 -25.74
C LEU A 522 -1.69 6.15 -25.69
N LEU A 523 -1.04 6.00 -24.52
CA LEU A 523 0.37 6.28 -24.33
C LEU A 523 0.99 5.14 -23.50
N ASN A 524 2.23 4.78 -23.81
CA ASN A 524 3.02 3.91 -22.94
C ASN A 524 3.82 4.73 -21.90
N THR A 525 4.50 4.07 -20.98
CA THR A 525 5.28 4.74 -19.93
C THR A 525 6.35 5.68 -20.48
N GLU A 526 7.02 5.32 -21.58
CA GLU A 526 8.05 6.15 -22.21
C GLU A 526 7.40 7.45 -22.75
N LEU A 527 6.26 7.35 -23.41
CA LEU A 527 5.52 8.50 -23.94
C LEU A 527 4.92 9.36 -22.82
N ARG A 528 4.37 8.76 -21.75
CA ARG A 528 3.85 9.53 -20.59
C ARG A 528 4.93 10.36 -19.91
N ILE A 529 6.15 9.83 -19.80
CA ILE A 529 7.29 10.60 -19.27
C ILE A 529 7.48 11.88 -20.08
N TYR A 530 7.43 11.81 -21.39
CA TYR A 530 7.64 12.97 -22.24
C TYR A 530 6.39 13.82 -22.42
N ALA A 531 5.21 13.28 -22.25
CA ALA A 531 3.98 14.04 -22.11
C ALA A 531 4.04 14.96 -20.86
N LEU A 532 4.53 14.45 -19.75
CA LEU A 532 4.77 15.25 -18.52
C LEU A 532 5.84 16.32 -18.74
N VAL A 533 6.91 15.99 -19.46
CA VAL A 533 7.93 16.99 -19.85
C VAL A 533 7.31 18.08 -20.74
N ARG A 534 6.41 17.72 -21.65
CA ARG A 534 5.68 18.67 -22.50
C ARG A 534 4.81 19.63 -21.66
N LEU A 535 4.19 19.13 -20.60
CA LEU A 535 3.44 19.93 -19.61
C LEU A 535 4.32 20.76 -18.67
N GLY A 536 5.65 20.70 -18.80
CA GLY A 536 6.59 21.47 -17.98
C GLY A 536 7.10 20.71 -16.75
N ILE A 537 6.66 19.49 -16.50
CA ILE A 537 7.12 18.66 -15.39
C ILE A 537 8.38 17.93 -15.85
N SER A 538 9.57 18.53 -15.62
CA SER A 538 10.84 17.97 -16.08
C SER A 538 11.61 17.22 -15.02
N ASP A 539 11.22 17.35 -13.76
CA ASP A 539 11.85 16.69 -12.62
C ASP A 539 11.54 15.18 -12.62
N SER A 540 12.60 14.35 -12.60
CA SER A 540 12.42 12.90 -12.69
C SER A 540 11.78 12.29 -11.43
N VAL A 541 11.89 12.95 -10.27
CA VAL A 541 11.25 12.48 -9.03
C VAL A 541 9.75 12.75 -9.13
N LYS A 542 9.35 13.95 -9.52
CA LYS A 542 7.93 14.30 -9.73
C LYS A 542 7.27 13.44 -10.82
N ILE A 543 8.01 13.14 -11.88
CA ILE A 543 7.53 12.23 -12.93
C ILE A 543 7.35 10.81 -12.37
N ALA A 544 8.29 10.34 -11.55
CA ALA A 544 8.23 9.02 -10.93
C ALA A 544 7.07 8.90 -9.94
N GLU A 545 6.81 9.94 -9.14
CA GLU A 545 5.65 10.03 -8.24
C GLU A 545 4.33 9.97 -9.04
N PHE A 546 4.23 10.74 -10.11
CA PHE A 546 3.05 10.74 -10.98
C PHE A 546 2.81 9.38 -11.65
N LEU A 547 3.88 8.71 -12.07
CA LEU A 547 3.82 7.41 -12.74
C LEU A 547 3.93 6.24 -11.77
N HIS A 548 3.87 6.47 -10.47
CA HIS A 548 3.99 5.44 -9.42
C HIS A 548 5.11 4.43 -9.70
N CYS A 549 6.26 4.92 -10.12
CA CYS A 549 7.43 4.11 -10.42
C CYS A 549 8.69 4.66 -9.71
N SER A 550 9.80 3.92 -9.77
CA SER A 550 11.03 4.43 -9.17
C SER A 550 11.63 5.58 -10.00
N PRO A 551 12.27 6.58 -9.36
CA PRO A 551 13.00 7.62 -10.08
C PRO A 551 14.06 7.04 -11.03
N GLN A 552 14.65 5.90 -10.67
CA GLN A 552 15.59 5.17 -11.51
C GLN A 552 14.94 4.68 -12.81
N THR A 553 13.68 4.24 -12.74
CA THR A 553 12.90 3.83 -13.91
C THR A 553 12.71 4.99 -14.89
N VAL A 554 12.38 6.17 -14.37
CA VAL A 554 12.22 7.38 -15.19
C VAL A 554 13.55 7.76 -15.83
N TYR A 555 14.62 7.74 -15.04
CA TYR A 555 15.95 8.05 -15.52
C TYR A 555 16.39 7.11 -16.65
N ASN A 556 16.23 5.82 -16.46
CA ASN A 556 16.58 4.80 -17.45
C ASN A 556 15.78 4.94 -18.74
N ASN A 557 14.49 5.19 -18.64
CA ASN A 557 13.63 5.43 -19.82
C ASN A 557 14.05 6.70 -20.56
N ARG A 558 14.33 7.78 -19.84
CA ARG A 558 14.80 9.02 -20.47
C ARG A 558 16.16 8.83 -21.15
N LEU A 559 17.09 8.10 -20.53
CA LEU A 559 18.38 7.80 -21.12
C LEU A 559 18.23 6.96 -22.38
N LYS A 560 17.42 5.89 -22.31
CA LYS A 560 17.12 4.99 -23.42
C LYS A 560 16.46 5.74 -24.58
N THR A 561 15.48 6.60 -24.29
CA THR A 561 14.79 7.36 -25.34
C THR A 561 15.71 8.41 -25.96
N ARG A 562 16.51 9.13 -25.16
CA ARG A 562 17.50 10.07 -25.70
C ARG A 562 18.55 9.40 -26.59
N SER A 563 18.88 8.11 -26.33
CA SER A 563 19.81 7.39 -27.21
C SER A 563 19.25 7.10 -28.60
N LYS A 564 17.91 7.15 -28.74
CA LYS A 564 17.18 6.91 -29.99
C LYS A 564 16.92 8.20 -30.78
N ALA A 565 17.22 9.37 -30.21
CA ALA A 565 16.92 10.66 -30.80
C ALA A 565 17.77 10.96 -32.05
N VAL A 566 17.16 11.60 -33.04
CA VAL A 566 17.84 12.16 -34.21
C VAL A 566 18.29 13.61 -33.95
N VAL A 567 17.72 14.26 -32.93
CA VAL A 567 18.08 15.62 -32.51
C VAL A 567 19.16 15.60 -31.42
N PRO A 568 19.90 16.72 -31.20
CA PRO A 568 20.95 16.78 -30.18
C PRO A 568 20.41 16.39 -28.80
N LYS A 569 21.06 15.40 -28.16
CA LYS A 569 20.61 14.79 -26.91
C LYS A 569 20.48 15.79 -25.76
N GLU A 570 21.26 16.86 -25.78
CA GLU A 570 21.28 17.91 -24.76
C GLU A 570 20.01 18.75 -24.81
N HIS A 571 19.46 19.02 -25.99
CA HIS A 571 18.28 19.84 -26.21
C HIS A 571 16.99 19.02 -26.37
N PHE A 572 17.05 17.69 -26.32
CA PHE A 572 15.91 16.82 -26.57
C PHE A 572 14.69 17.16 -25.69
N ALA A 573 14.91 17.40 -24.40
CA ALA A 573 13.82 17.73 -23.48
C ALA A 573 13.20 19.11 -23.75
N ASP A 574 13.99 20.08 -24.19
CA ASP A 574 13.49 21.43 -24.50
C ASP A 574 12.75 21.44 -25.82
N ILE A 575 13.18 20.65 -26.79
CA ILE A 575 12.45 20.44 -28.03
C ILE A 575 11.10 19.79 -27.75
N VAL A 576 11.06 18.76 -26.89
CA VAL A 576 9.80 18.14 -26.49
C VAL A 576 8.85 19.13 -25.80
N LYS A 577 9.35 20.06 -24.97
CA LYS A 577 8.53 21.12 -24.36
C LYS A 577 7.91 22.08 -25.39
N SER A 578 8.50 22.19 -26.54
CA SER A 578 7.99 23.08 -27.60
C SER A 578 7.05 22.39 -28.59
N LEU A 579 6.92 21.06 -28.57
CA LEU A 579 6.01 20.33 -29.49
C LEU A 579 4.58 20.86 -29.41
N GLY A 580 3.97 21.12 -30.55
CA GLY A 580 2.60 21.64 -30.64
C GLY A 580 2.43 23.08 -30.08
N LYS A 581 3.49 23.85 -29.85
CA LYS A 581 3.37 25.30 -29.70
C LYS A 581 3.21 25.89 -31.10
N ILE A 582 2.07 26.50 -31.30
CA ILE A 582 1.89 27.36 -32.49
C ILE A 582 2.90 28.51 -32.32
N GLU A 583 3.90 28.59 -33.20
CA GLU A 583 4.77 29.75 -33.27
C GLU A 583 3.85 30.95 -33.64
N ARG A 584 3.78 31.92 -32.72
CA ARG A 584 3.10 33.19 -32.93
C ARG A 584 4.05 34.18 -33.59
#